data_3beeacb9302d08187c338f30e8ffcc76
#
_entry.id   3beeacb9302d08187c338f30e8ffcc76
#
_cell.length_a   1.000
_cell.length_b   1.000
_cell.length_c   1.000
_cell.angle_alpha   90.00
_cell.angle_beta   90.00
_cell.angle_gamma   90.00
#
_symmetry.space_group_name_H-M   'P 1'
#
loop_
_entity.id
_entity.type
_entity.pdbx_description
1 polymer ?
#
loop_
_entity_poly.entity_id
_entity_poly.type
_entity_poly.pdbx_seq_one_letter_code
_entity_poly.pdbx_strand_id
1 'polypeptide(L)'
;QLIVTCEEDVFKDNIITDPAGRAVTKYLVPAEIFDRCSALSEEGKAELMRFPAIICRENTEMKGVTDPNQWAMFAYLKLIRVAGKNIKIAFQPLVPIQQQKLCDKRNAVYLDLNMDCAITDLNHSAWSVHKVNVFEALDEAGIPGIPKPM
;
A
#
# COMPACT_ATOMS: atom_id res chain seq x y z
N GLN A 1 -1.61 4.81 3.12
CA GLN A 1 -2.05 3.41 3.04
C GLN A 1 -1.10 2.58 2.20
N LEU A 2 -1.03 1.31 2.49
CA LEU A 2 -0.20 0.34 1.78
C LEU A 2 -1.11 -0.71 1.15
N ILE A 3 -0.99 -0.92 -0.15
CA ILE A 3 -1.72 -1.97 -0.86
C ILE A 3 -0.69 -2.91 -1.47
N VAL A 4 -0.75 -4.18 -1.07
CA VAL A 4 0.09 -5.24 -1.60
C VAL A 4 -0.78 -6.18 -2.42
N THR A 5 -0.42 -6.44 -3.65
CA THR A 5 -1.18 -7.29 -4.56
C THR A 5 -0.29 -8.33 -5.24
N CYS A 6 -0.88 -9.46 -5.60
CA CYS A 6 -0.21 -10.48 -6.40
C CYS A 6 -0.40 -10.30 -7.92
N GLU A 7 -1.14 -9.28 -8.36
CA GLU A 7 -1.36 -9.01 -9.78
C GLU A 7 -0.08 -8.59 -10.48
N GLU A 8 0.30 -9.32 -11.53
CA GLU A 8 1.54 -9.04 -12.27
C GLU A 8 1.43 -7.76 -13.11
N ASP A 9 0.26 -7.46 -13.66
CA ASP A 9 0.04 -6.35 -14.59
C ASP A 9 -0.52 -5.08 -13.92
N VAL A 10 -0.44 -5.00 -12.59
CA VAL A 10 -1.03 -3.89 -11.82
C VAL A 10 -0.58 -2.51 -12.30
N PHE A 11 0.69 -2.36 -12.67
CA PHE A 11 1.22 -1.06 -13.12
C PHE A 11 1.03 -0.83 -14.61
N LYS A 12 0.64 -1.83 -15.38
CA LYS A 12 0.32 -1.69 -16.79
C LYS A 12 -1.03 -1.00 -16.96
N ASP A 13 -2.03 -1.43 -16.20
CA ASP A 13 -3.40 -0.92 -16.29
C ASP A 13 -3.74 0.11 -15.22
N ASN A 14 -2.92 0.21 -14.16
CA ASN A 14 -3.15 1.06 -12.98
C ASN A 14 -4.48 0.71 -12.29
N ILE A 15 -4.81 -0.57 -12.28
CA ILE A 15 -6.01 -1.12 -11.67
C ILE A 15 -5.62 -2.34 -10.83
N ILE A 16 -6.18 -2.39 -9.62
CA ILE A 16 -6.03 -3.54 -8.73
C ILE A 16 -7.39 -4.24 -8.65
N THR A 17 -7.39 -5.56 -8.80
CA THR A 17 -8.57 -6.39 -8.56
C THR A 17 -8.19 -7.45 -7.53
N ASP A 18 -8.74 -7.34 -6.34
CA ASP A 18 -8.47 -8.25 -5.23
C ASP A 18 -9.77 -8.71 -4.57
N PRO A 19 -9.77 -9.82 -3.82
CA PRO A 19 -10.93 -10.22 -3.04
C PRO A 19 -11.33 -9.14 -2.04
N ALA A 20 -12.63 -8.87 -1.93
CA ALA A 20 -13.15 -7.84 -1.03
C ALA A 20 -12.79 -8.10 0.45
N GLY A 21 -12.63 -9.35 0.84
CA GLY A 21 -12.24 -9.70 2.20
C GLY A 21 -10.83 -9.26 2.60
N ARG A 22 -10.01 -8.84 1.65
CA ARG A 22 -8.66 -8.33 1.91
C ARG A 22 -8.61 -6.79 1.98
N ALA A 23 -9.71 -6.13 1.68
CA ALA A 23 -9.78 -4.68 1.73
C ALA A 23 -9.78 -4.20 3.19
N VAL A 24 -8.90 -3.25 3.51
CA VAL A 24 -8.76 -2.67 4.86
C VAL A 24 -8.67 -3.80 5.91
N THR A 25 -7.59 -4.58 5.82
CA THR A 25 -7.40 -5.81 6.60
C THR A 25 -7.38 -5.53 8.10
N LYS A 26 -8.28 -6.18 8.84
CA LYS A 26 -8.58 -5.89 10.25
C LYS A 26 -7.35 -5.81 11.16
N TYR A 27 -6.42 -6.75 11.04
CA TYR A 27 -5.26 -6.81 11.93
C TYR A 27 -4.11 -5.90 11.51
N LEU A 28 -4.24 -5.23 10.37
CA LEU A 28 -3.22 -4.36 9.80
C LEU A 28 -3.66 -2.89 9.78
N VAL A 29 -4.74 -2.56 10.46
CA VAL A 29 -5.33 -1.23 10.42
C VAL A 29 -5.70 -0.80 11.86
N PRO A 30 -5.39 0.45 12.27
CA PRO A 30 -5.86 0.94 13.56
C PRO A 30 -7.38 0.83 13.69
N ALA A 31 -7.86 0.46 14.87
CA ALA A 31 -9.27 0.14 15.11
C ALA A 31 -10.23 1.26 14.65
N GLU A 32 -9.90 2.51 14.94
CA GLU A 32 -10.74 3.65 14.58
C GLU A 32 -10.86 3.83 13.07
N ILE A 33 -9.80 3.54 12.31
CA ILE A 33 -9.82 3.61 10.84
C ILE A 33 -10.56 2.42 10.28
N PHE A 34 -10.35 1.24 10.85
CA PHE A 34 -11.09 0.04 10.45
C PHE A 34 -12.60 0.25 10.59
N ASP A 35 -13.04 0.80 11.71
CA ASP A 35 -14.46 1.05 11.97
C ASP A 35 -15.08 2.02 10.95
N ARG A 36 -14.33 3.05 10.53
CA ARG A 36 -14.82 4.02 9.55
C ARG A 36 -14.78 3.52 8.10
N CYS A 37 -13.79 2.70 7.75
CA CYS A 37 -13.46 2.42 6.34
C CYS A 37 -13.71 0.98 5.91
N SER A 38 -13.80 0.02 6.81
CA SER A 38 -13.86 -1.40 6.45
C SER A 38 -15.10 -1.79 5.64
N ALA A 39 -16.21 -1.12 5.88
CA ALA A 39 -17.45 -1.37 5.14
C ALA A 39 -17.44 -0.79 3.72
N LEU A 40 -16.44 0.03 3.38
CA LEU A 40 -16.32 0.70 2.09
C LEU A 40 -17.58 1.49 1.70
N SER A 41 -18.16 2.19 2.69
CA SER A 41 -19.21 3.15 2.45
C SER A 41 -18.71 4.30 1.59
N GLU A 42 -19.59 5.13 1.05
CA GLU A 42 -19.17 6.29 0.25
C GLU A 42 -18.26 7.21 1.05
N GLU A 43 -18.54 7.39 2.34
CA GLU A 43 -17.71 8.21 3.24
C GLU A 43 -16.34 7.56 3.51
N GLY A 44 -16.31 6.26 3.77
CA GLY A 44 -15.06 5.52 3.98
C GLY A 44 -14.19 5.50 2.74
N LYS A 45 -14.77 5.30 1.56
CA LYS A 45 -14.05 5.37 0.29
C LYS A 45 -13.47 6.77 0.06
N ALA A 46 -14.25 7.81 0.32
CA ALA A 46 -13.79 9.19 0.17
C ALA A 46 -12.60 9.49 1.10
N GLU A 47 -12.65 9.00 2.33
CA GLU A 47 -11.53 9.14 3.29
C GLU A 47 -10.28 8.44 2.77
N LEU A 48 -10.39 7.20 2.31
CA LEU A 48 -9.25 6.44 1.78
C LEU A 48 -8.64 7.10 0.53
N MET A 49 -9.46 7.71 -0.32
CA MET A 49 -8.97 8.41 -1.52
C MET A 49 -8.24 9.72 -1.21
N ARG A 50 -8.37 10.27 -0.01
CA ARG A 50 -7.62 11.47 0.40
C ARG A 50 -6.19 11.17 0.80
N PHE A 51 -5.91 9.95 1.27
CA PHE A 51 -4.58 9.58 1.72
C PHE A 51 -3.74 9.07 0.55
N PRO A 52 -2.44 9.39 0.53
CA PRO A 52 -1.56 8.77 -0.45
C PRO A 52 -1.46 7.27 -0.22
N ALA A 53 -1.12 6.56 -1.27
CA ALA A 53 -0.96 5.10 -1.25
C ALA A 53 0.41 4.72 -1.77
N ILE A 54 0.95 3.64 -1.23
CA ILE A 54 2.09 2.94 -1.81
C ILE A 54 1.56 1.59 -2.28
N ILE A 55 1.67 1.33 -3.56
CA ILE A 55 1.18 0.10 -4.19
C ILE A 55 2.37 -0.78 -4.49
N CYS A 56 2.35 -2.00 -3.93
CA CYS A 56 3.43 -2.97 -4.04
C CYS A 56 2.91 -4.26 -4.63
N ARG A 57 3.82 -5.00 -5.29
CA ARG A 57 3.59 -6.41 -5.58
C ARG A 57 4.14 -7.23 -4.42
N GLU A 58 3.58 -8.43 -4.20
CA GLU A 58 4.07 -9.32 -3.16
C GLU A 58 5.56 -9.61 -3.33
N ASN A 59 6.31 -9.61 -2.22
CA ASN A 59 7.68 -10.10 -2.21
C ASN A 59 7.66 -11.62 -2.39
N THR A 60 8.48 -12.12 -3.30
CA THR A 60 8.66 -13.56 -3.50
C THR A 60 9.69 -14.15 -2.53
N GLU A 61 10.61 -13.31 -2.05
CA GLU A 61 11.62 -13.68 -1.07
C GLU A 61 11.16 -13.34 0.34
N MET A 62 11.68 -14.07 1.33
CA MET A 62 11.38 -13.83 2.74
C MET A 62 12.32 -12.78 3.34
N LYS A 63 12.05 -12.38 4.59
CA LYS A 63 12.90 -11.50 5.42
C LYS A 63 13.15 -10.10 4.83
N GLY A 64 12.19 -9.59 4.06
CA GLY A 64 12.31 -8.24 3.51
C GLY A 64 13.26 -8.11 2.32
N VAL A 65 13.54 -9.21 1.63
CA VAL A 65 14.36 -9.19 0.41
C VAL A 65 13.45 -9.15 -0.82
N THR A 66 13.72 -8.24 -1.73
CA THR A 66 12.98 -8.12 -2.99
C THR A 66 13.93 -8.21 -4.18
N ASP A 67 13.37 -8.58 -5.34
CA ASP A 67 14.09 -8.48 -6.61
C ASP A 67 14.50 -7.01 -6.84
N PRO A 68 15.77 -6.72 -7.20
CA PRO A 68 16.20 -5.35 -7.49
C PRO A 68 15.40 -4.64 -8.58
N ASN A 69 14.75 -5.40 -9.46
CA ASN A 69 13.92 -4.87 -10.54
C ASN A 69 12.44 -4.73 -10.17
N GLN A 70 12.09 -5.03 -8.93
CA GLN A 70 10.72 -4.88 -8.47
C GLN A 70 10.49 -3.47 -7.95
N TRP A 71 9.46 -2.82 -8.49
CA TRP A 71 9.13 -1.43 -8.17
C TRP A 71 7.75 -1.34 -7.51
N ALA A 72 7.65 -0.49 -6.50
CA ALA A 72 6.39 -0.02 -5.94
C ALA A 72 6.04 1.32 -6.57
N MET A 73 4.83 1.81 -6.29
CA MET A 73 4.35 3.07 -6.86
C MET A 73 3.72 3.92 -5.76
N PHE A 74 4.24 5.13 -5.59
CA PHE A 74 3.56 6.16 -4.81
C PHE A 74 2.41 6.71 -5.68
N ALA A 75 1.19 6.69 -5.14
CA ALA A 75 -0.01 6.96 -5.93
C ALA A 75 -1.12 7.55 -5.07
N TYR A 76 -2.18 8.03 -5.73
CA TYR A 76 -3.46 8.31 -5.09
C TYR A 76 -4.53 7.44 -5.70
N LEU A 77 -5.45 6.93 -4.88
CA LEU A 77 -6.59 6.15 -5.36
C LEU A 77 -7.62 7.08 -5.99
N LYS A 78 -8.13 6.70 -7.15
CA LYS A 78 -9.13 7.48 -7.90
C LYS A 78 -10.52 6.88 -7.85
N LEU A 79 -10.62 5.57 -7.73
CA LEU A 79 -11.88 4.85 -7.72
C LEU A 79 -11.75 3.60 -6.88
N ILE A 80 -12.71 3.39 -6.01
CA ILE A 80 -12.86 2.16 -5.24
C ILE A 80 -14.27 1.65 -5.52
N ARG A 81 -14.37 0.45 -6.09
CA ARG A 81 -15.66 -0.15 -6.45
C ARG A 81 -15.72 -1.59 -5.95
N VAL A 82 -16.77 -1.89 -5.20
CA VAL A 82 -17.06 -3.27 -4.80
C VAL A 82 -17.92 -3.92 -5.90
N ALA A 83 -17.46 -5.03 -6.45
CA ALA A 83 -18.12 -5.76 -7.52
C ALA A 83 -18.22 -7.23 -7.13
N GLY A 84 -19.35 -7.63 -6.56
CA GLY A 84 -19.56 -8.99 -6.05
C GLY A 84 -18.60 -9.31 -4.92
N LYS A 85 -17.78 -10.36 -5.09
CA LYS A 85 -16.78 -10.78 -4.11
C LYS A 85 -15.44 -10.07 -4.25
N ASN A 86 -15.30 -9.23 -5.26
CA ASN A 86 -14.05 -8.52 -5.56
C ASN A 86 -14.18 -7.04 -5.33
N ILE A 87 -13.03 -6.41 -5.15
CA ILE A 87 -12.89 -4.97 -5.11
C ILE A 87 -12.00 -4.54 -6.27
N LYS A 88 -12.39 -3.47 -6.96
CA LYS A 88 -11.59 -2.86 -8.02
C LYS A 88 -11.15 -1.48 -7.58
N ILE A 89 -9.86 -1.22 -7.70
CA ILE A 89 -9.24 0.05 -7.33
C ILE A 89 -8.49 0.59 -8.53
N ALA A 90 -8.88 1.78 -8.99
CA ALA A 90 -8.10 2.52 -9.98
C ALA A 90 -7.24 3.56 -9.25
N PHE A 91 -6.01 3.75 -9.68
CA PHE A 91 -5.10 4.69 -9.04
C PHE A 91 -4.36 5.55 -10.05
N GLN A 92 -3.95 6.74 -9.60
CA GLN A 92 -3.07 7.63 -10.34
C GLN A 92 -1.63 7.38 -9.91
N PRO A 93 -0.80 6.78 -10.77
CA PRO A 93 0.61 6.60 -10.45
C PRO A 93 1.34 7.94 -10.47
N LEU A 94 2.21 8.17 -9.51
CA LEU A 94 2.97 9.41 -9.41
C LEU A 94 4.47 9.18 -9.44
N VAL A 95 5.00 8.33 -8.53
CA VAL A 95 6.45 8.14 -8.39
C VAL A 95 6.76 6.65 -8.20
N PRO A 96 7.58 6.04 -9.08
CA PRO A 96 8.06 4.69 -8.85
C PRO A 96 9.09 4.68 -7.73
N ILE A 97 9.05 3.65 -6.89
CA ILE A 97 9.97 3.46 -5.78
C ILE A 97 10.52 2.04 -5.88
N GLN A 98 11.84 1.89 -5.88
CA GLN A 98 12.43 0.55 -5.80
C GLN A 98 11.96 -0.13 -4.53
N GLN A 99 11.27 -1.27 -4.65
CA GLN A 99 10.56 -1.87 -3.52
C GLN A 99 11.48 -2.29 -2.38
N GLN A 100 12.72 -2.68 -2.68
CA GLN A 100 13.71 -3.00 -1.64
C GLN A 100 13.92 -1.84 -0.65
N LYS A 101 13.81 -0.60 -1.10
CA LYS A 101 13.95 0.56 -0.23
C LYS A 101 12.88 0.62 0.86
N LEU A 102 11.69 0.09 0.58
CA LEU A 102 10.61 0.00 1.58
C LEU A 102 10.88 -1.13 2.59
N CYS A 103 11.62 -2.14 2.18
CA CYS A 103 11.90 -3.34 2.98
C CYS A 103 13.17 -3.22 3.81
N ASP A 104 14.03 -2.26 3.53
CA ASP A 104 15.23 -2.03 4.34
C ASP A 104 14.82 -1.69 5.77
N LYS A 105 15.44 -2.37 6.74
CA LYS A 105 14.99 -2.30 8.15
C LYS A 105 14.85 -0.88 8.68
N ARG A 106 15.78 0.00 8.35
CA ARG A 106 15.74 1.39 8.80
C ARG A 106 14.53 2.12 8.22
N ASN A 107 14.29 1.95 6.92
CA ASN A 107 13.19 2.61 6.23
C ASN A 107 11.84 2.04 6.65
N ALA A 108 11.78 0.73 6.88
CA ALA A 108 10.57 0.06 7.34
C ALA A 108 10.09 0.60 8.69
N VAL A 109 11.01 0.96 9.58
CA VAL A 109 10.66 1.58 10.86
C VAL A 109 9.93 2.91 10.64
N TYR A 110 10.43 3.75 9.74
CA TYR A 110 9.77 5.03 9.42
C TYR A 110 8.38 4.84 8.83
N LEU A 111 8.18 3.75 8.06
CA LEU A 111 6.94 3.46 7.36
C LEU A 111 5.98 2.58 8.17
N ASP A 112 6.36 2.19 9.38
CA ASP A 112 5.57 1.28 10.23
C ASP A 112 5.29 -0.07 9.53
N LEU A 113 6.31 -0.62 8.86
CA LEU A 113 6.24 -1.91 8.21
C LEU A 113 6.96 -2.97 9.04
N ASN A 114 6.36 -4.15 9.18
CA ASN A 114 6.98 -5.26 9.90
C ASN A 114 7.87 -6.06 8.96
N MET A 115 9.18 -5.94 9.15
CA MET A 115 10.22 -6.67 8.43
C MET A 115 11.02 -7.61 9.34
N ASP A 116 10.62 -7.77 10.60
CA ASP A 116 11.37 -8.54 11.61
C ASP A 116 11.09 -10.04 11.55
N CYS A 117 10.10 -10.47 10.79
CA CYS A 117 9.72 -11.87 10.64
C CYS A 117 10.17 -12.40 9.28
N ALA A 118 10.21 -13.73 9.13
CA ALA A 118 10.47 -14.36 7.83
C ALA A 118 9.41 -13.94 6.80
N ILE A 119 8.14 -13.92 7.20
CA ILE A 119 7.03 -13.43 6.38
C ILE A 119 6.73 -12.00 6.84
N THR A 120 6.96 -11.04 5.97
CA THR A 120 6.81 -9.61 6.25
C THR A 120 5.47 -9.08 5.75
N ASP A 121 5.21 -7.79 6.03
CA ASP A 121 4.01 -7.11 5.54
C ASP A 121 3.89 -7.10 4.01
N LEU A 122 5.00 -7.27 3.28
CA LEU A 122 4.99 -7.29 1.81
C LEU A 122 4.97 -8.71 1.22
N ASN A 123 4.85 -9.75 2.04
CA ASN A 123 4.84 -11.13 1.56
C ASN A 123 3.43 -11.67 1.26
N HIS A 124 2.39 -10.91 1.53
CA HIS A 124 1.01 -11.32 1.25
C HIS A 124 0.16 -10.15 0.78
N SER A 125 -0.83 -10.44 -0.04
CA SER A 125 -1.77 -9.42 -0.52
C SER A 125 -2.61 -8.91 0.64
N ALA A 126 -2.61 -7.59 0.81
CA ALA A 126 -3.37 -6.94 1.87
C ALA A 126 -3.50 -5.44 1.56
N TRP A 127 -4.49 -4.81 2.17
CA TRP A 127 -4.66 -3.37 2.14
C TRP A 127 -4.68 -2.87 3.58
N SER A 128 -3.63 -2.15 3.97
CA SER A 128 -3.45 -1.65 5.33
C SER A 128 -3.36 -0.13 5.36
N VAL A 129 -3.65 0.44 6.53
CA VAL A 129 -3.49 1.86 6.79
C VAL A 129 -2.58 2.00 8.00
N HIS A 130 -1.55 2.83 7.87
CA HIS A 130 -0.55 3.05 8.92
C HIS A 130 -0.62 4.48 9.43
N LYS A 131 -0.45 4.66 10.74
CA LYS A 131 -0.40 5.98 11.36
C LYS A 131 0.99 6.59 11.23
N VAL A 132 1.35 6.96 10.00
CA VAL A 132 2.63 7.61 9.70
C VAL A 132 2.38 8.80 8.77
N ASN A 133 3.21 9.82 8.88
CA ASN A 133 3.29 10.83 7.85
C ASN A 133 4.18 10.26 6.73
N VAL A 134 3.56 9.77 5.66
CA VAL A 134 4.27 9.09 4.58
C VAL A 134 5.27 10.02 3.89
N PHE A 135 4.97 11.29 3.79
CA PHE A 135 5.87 12.27 3.15
C PHE A 135 7.17 12.40 3.93
N GLU A 136 7.08 12.53 5.25
CA GLU A 136 8.27 12.56 6.12
C GLU A 136 9.02 11.23 6.10
N ALA A 137 8.29 10.12 6.15
CA ALA A 137 8.88 8.79 6.16
C ALA A 137 9.69 8.51 4.89
N LEU A 138 9.15 8.89 3.73
CA LEU A 138 9.84 8.72 2.45
C LEU A 138 11.03 9.66 2.31
N ASP A 139 10.94 10.86 2.84
CA ASP A 139 12.06 11.80 2.89
C ASP A 139 13.19 11.26 3.76
N GLU A 140 12.89 10.77 4.96
CA GLU A 140 13.86 10.13 5.86
C GLU A 140 14.50 8.89 5.23
N ALA A 141 13.75 8.18 4.40
CA ALA A 141 14.26 7.02 3.67
C ALA A 141 15.12 7.39 2.45
N GLY A 142 15.26 8.68 2.15
CA GLY A 142 16.06 9.15 1.02
C GLY A 142 15.42 8.87 -0.34
N ILE A 143 14.11 8.76 -0.41
CA ILE A 143 13.38 8.51 -1.65
C ILE A 143 13.01 9.85 -2.28
N PRO A 144 13.59 10.19 -3.45
CA PRO A 144 13.39 11.50 -4.06
C PRO A 144 12.09 11.58 -4.87
N GLY A 145 11.69 12.81 -5.18
CA GLY A 145 10.62 13.09 -6.15
C GLY A 145 9.21 12.95 -5.62
N ILE A 146 9.03 12.68 -4.34
CA ILE A 146 7.69 12.56 -3.74
C ILE A 146 7.07 13.97 -3.65
N PRO A 147 5.89 14.21 -4.24
CA PRO A 147 5.24 15.51 -4.14
C PRO A 147 4.83 15.79 -2.69
N LYS A 148 5.04 17.03 -2.24
CA LYS A 148 4.65 17.45 -0.91
C LYS A 148 3.14 17.66 -0.85
N PRO A 149 2.51 17.47 0.31
CA PRO A 149 1.10 17.80 0.46
C PRO A 149 0.89 19.31 0.29
N MET A 150 -0.18 19.65 -0.38
CA MET A 150 -0.59 21.05 -0.52
C MET A 150 -1.37 21.54 0.68
#